data_835d34ee597c2b15b52edfce523453c7
#
_entry.id   835d34ee597c2b15b52edfce523453c7
#
_cell.length_a   1.000
_cell.length_b   1.000
_cell.length_c   1.000
_cell.angle_alpha   90.00
_cell.angle_beta   90.00
_cell.angle_gamma   90.00
#
_symmetry.space_group_name_H-M   'P 1'
#
loop_
_entity.id
_entity.type
_entity.pdbx_description
1 polymer ?
#
loop_
_entity_poly.entity_id
_entity_poly.type
_entity_poly.pdbx_seq_one_letter_code
_entity_poly.pdbx_strand_id
1 'polypeptide(L)'
;MDKIVVLDFGSQYSHLICRRIRDFSVYAELVPFDISMEELKKHNPKGIIFSGGPSSVYNSDAPIPEKEVFKMNLPILGICYGHQLIVNNFGGKVKQANKEYGSSVLSIDNDKDLLSGVGESVRAWMSHGDEAEIVPPDFEIIAHT
;
A
#
# COMPACT_ATOMS: atom_id res chain seq x y z
N MET A 1 4.54 -15.86 -16.66
CA MET A 1 5.39 -15.09 -15.72
C MET A 1 4.46 -14.27 -14.83
N ASP A 2 4.63 -14.38 -13.53
CA ASP A 2 3.82 -13.61 -12.58
C ASP A 2 4.21 -12.13 -12.63
N LYS A 3 3.22 -11.27 -12.62
CA LYS A 3 3.37 -9.82 -12.74
C LYS A 3 2.71 -9.12 -11.56
N ILE A 4 3.41 -8.17 -10.98
CA ILE A 4 2.88 -7.20 -10.03
C ILE A 4 2.69 -5.87 -10.73
N VAL A 5 1.54 -5.25 -10.55
CA VAL A 5 1.30 -3.88 -11.03
C VAL A 5 1.35 -2.93 -9.85
N VAL A 6 2.10 -1.86 -10.00
CA VAL A 6 2.19 -0.79 -9.00
C VAL A 6 1.42 0.42 -9.50
N LEU A 7 0.37 0.83 -8.78
CA LEU A 7 -0.34 2.08 -9.06
C LEU A 7 0.43 3.25 -8.43
N ASP A 8 0.72 4.25 -9.25
CA ASP A 8 1.50 5.42 -8.83
C ASP A 8 0.60 6.54 -8.30
N PHE A 9 0.66 6.76 -6.99
CA PHE A 9 -0.05 7.86 -6.31
C PHE A 9 0.84 9.09 -6.05
N GLY A 10 1.95 9.20 -6.76
CA GLY A 10 2.83 10.35 -6.70
C GLY A 10 4.01 10.22 -5.75
N SER A 11 4.33 9.02 -5.28
CA SER A 11 5.52 8.78 -4.47
C SER A 11 6.79 8.93 -5.29
N GLN A 12 7.79 9.60 -4.70
CA GLN A 12 9.15 9.60 -5.26
C GLN A 12 9.80 8.21 -5.26
N TYR A 13 9.22 7.23 -4.56
CA TYR A 13 9.74 5.86 -4.44
C TYR A 13 9.00 4.84 -5.31
N SER A 14 8.04 5.25 -6.13
CA SER A 14 7.25 4.32 -6.95
C SER A 14 8.11 3.47 -7.88
N HIS A 15 9.10 4.06 -8.53
CA HIS A 15 10.06 3.33 -9.36
C HIS A 15 10.94 2.39 -8.54
N LEU A 16 11.33 2.79 -7.33
CA LEU A 16 12.12 1.95 -6.43
C LEU A 16 11.35 0.70 -6.02
N ILE A 17 10.04 0.81 -5.77
CA ILE A 17 9.18 -0.34 -5.47
C ILE A 17 9.24 -1.35 -6.61
N CYS A 18 9.03 -0.92 -7.85
CA CYS A 18 9.14 -1.79 -9.01
C CYS A 18 10.51 -2.44 -9.12
N ARG A 19 11.57 -1.68 -8.90
CA ARG A 19 12.94 -2.19 -8.93
C ARG A 19 13.16 -3.28 -7.89
N ARG A 20 12.71 -3.07 -6.65
CA ARG A 20 12.84 -4.06 -5.57
C ARG A 20 12.09 -5.35 -5.87
N ILE A 21 10.90 -5.27 -6.46
CA ILE A 21 10.16 -6.45 -6.89
C ILE A 21 10.95 -7.24 -7.94
N ARG A 22 11.52 -6.52 -8.91
CA ARG A 22 12.35 -7.14 -9.97
C ARG A 22 13.63 -7.78 -9.44
N ASP A 23 14.21 -7.23 -8.37
CA ASP A 23 15.36 -7.84 -7.69
C ASP A 23 15.05 -9.25 -7.14
N PHE A 24 13.77 -9.55 -6.87
CA PHE A 24 13.29 -10.88 -6.52
C PHE A 24 12.88 -11.74 -7.72
N SER A 25 13.27 -11.37 -8.92
CA SER A 25 12.92 -12.08 -10.17
C SER A 25 11.39 -12.12 -10.44
N VAL A 26 10.65 -11.15 -9.93
CA VAL A 26 9.24 -10.95 -10.23
C VAL A 26 9.09 -9.75 -11.15
N TYR A 27 8.30 -9.89 -12.20
CA TYR A 27 8.07 -8.79 -13.11
C TYR A 27 7.15 -7.75 -12.48
N ALA A 28 7.50 -6.48 -12.61
CA ALA A 28 6.72 -5.37 -12.07
C ALA A 28 6.60 -4.23 -13.09
N GLU A 29 5.42 -3.64 -13.17
CA GLU A 29 5.13 -2.46 -13.99
C GLU A 29 4.52 -1.35 -13.14
N LEU A 30 4.99 -0.12 -13.38
CA LEU A 30 4.42 1.08 -12.81
C LEU A 30 3.38 1.65 -13.78
N VAL A 31 2.17 1.89 -13.27
CA VAL A 31 1.07 2.47 -14.06
C VAL A 31 0.45 3.64 -13.31
N PRO A 32 -0.22 4.57 -14.02
CA PRO A 32 -0.95 5.65 -13.36
C PRO A 32 -2.03 5.14 -12.40
N PHE A 33 -2.28 5.88 -11.31
CA PHE A 33 -3.32 5.50 -10.34
C PHE A 33 -4.73 5.44 -10.95
N ASP A 34 -4.98 6.24 -11.98
CA ASP A 34 -6.25 6.37 -12.70
C ASP A 34 -6.35 5.48 -13.95
N ILE A 35 -5.47 4.49 -14.06
CA ILE A 35 -5.55 3.50 -15.15
C ILE A 35 -6.96 2.90 -15.24
N SER A 36 -7.49 2.78 -16.44
CA SER A 36 -8.80 2.14 -16.63
C SER A 36 -8.76 0.66 -16.28
N MET A 37 -9.91 0.12 -15.82
CA MET A 37 -10.02 -1.31 -15.51
C MET A 37 -9.75 -2.18 -16.74
N GLU A 38 -10.12 -1.72 -17.93
CA GLU A 38 -9.85 -2.44 -19.16
C GLU A 38 -8.35 -2.60 -19.40
N GLU A 39 -7.59 -1.52 -19.24
CA GLU A 39 -6.14 -1.55 -19.41
C GLU A 39 -5.46 -2.33 -18.29
N LEU A 40 -5.88 -2.14 -17.04
CA LEU A 40 -5.33 -2.87 -15.91
C LEU A 40 -5.48 -4.39 -16.09
N LYS A 41 -6.62 -4.85 -16.59
CA LYS A 41 -6.84 -6.28 -16.89
C LYS A 41 -5.93 -6.81 -18.00
N LYS A 42 -5.58 -5.99 -18.99
CA LYS A 42 -4.63 -6.38 -20.05
C LYS A 42 -3.22 -6.70 -19.48
N HIS A 43 -2.84 -6.05 -18.39
CA HIS A 43 -1.59 -6.37 -17.69
C HIS A 43 -1.62 -7.76 -17.02
N ASN A 44 -2.80 -8.34 -16.79
CA ASN A 44 -2.99 -9.63 -16.13
C ASN A 44 -2.19 -9.79 -14.83
N PRO A 45 -2.34 -8.85 -13.87
CA PRO A 45 -1.56 -8.86 -12.64
C PRO A 45 -1.93 -10.04 -11.75
N LYS A 46 -0.96 -10.54 -10.98
CA LYS A 46 -1.17 -11.49 -9.88
C LYS A 46 -1.29 -10.81 -8.51
N GLY A 47 -0.93 -9.56 -8.44
CA GLY A 47 -1.07 -8.71 -7.27
C GLY A 47 -0.91 -7.25 -7.65
N ILE A 48 -1.40 -6.37 -6.79
CA ILE A 48 -1.38 -4.93 -7.01
C ILE A 48 -0.73 -4.27 -5.79
N ILE A 49 0.13 -3.29 -6.03
CA ILE A 49 0.68 -2.45 -4.98
C ILE A 49 0.19 -1.03 -5.18
N PHE A 50 -0.34 -0.42 -4.14
CA PHE A 50 -0.62 1.00 -4.10
C PHE A 50 0.57 1.71 -3.48
N SER A 51 1.22 2.56 -4.24
CA SER A 51 2.36 3.35 -3.76
C SER A 51 1.93 4.35 -2.68
N GLY A 52 2.91 4.92 -2.01
CA GLY A 52 2.70 6.14 -1.24
C GLY A 52 2.42 7.36 -2.12
N GLY A 53 2.24 8.49 -1.50
CA GLY A 53 2.02 9.76 -2.17
C GLY A 53 1.91 10.90 -1.16
N PRO A 54 1.98 12.15 -1.65
CA PRO A 54 1.95 13.33 -0.79
C PRO A 54 0.55 13.71 -0.32
N SER A 55 -0.49 13.15 -0.92
CA SER A 55 -1.88 13.50 -0.63
C SER A 55 -2.39 12.87 0.66
N SER A 56 -3.46 13.44 1.20
CA SER A 56 -4.27 12.84 2.27
C SER A 56 -5.61 12.37 1.69
N VAL A 57 -6.12 11.26 2.20
CA VAL A 57 -7.44 10.72 1.80
C VAL A 57 -8.60 11.67 2.13
N TYR A 58 -8.37 12.67 2.96
CA TYR A 58 -9.36 13.72 3.28
C TYR A 58 -9.48 14.81 2.22
N ASN A 59 -8.47 14.97 1.37
CA ASN A 59 -8.47 16.02 0.37
C ASN A 59 -9.50 15.71 -0.71
N SER A 60 -10.23 16.72 -1.15
CA SER A 60 -11.23 16.57 -2.22
C SER A 60 -10.62 16.18 -3.57
N ASP A 61 -9.35 16.51 -3.78
CA ASP A 61 -8.56 16.21 -4.97
C ASP A 61 -7.61 15.00 -4.77
N ALA A 62 -7.79 14.23 -3.70
CA ALA A 62 -6.99 13.05 -3.43
C ALA A 62 -7.07 12.05 -4.60
N PRO A 63 -5.92 11.51 -5.07
CA PRO A 63 -5.93 10.53 -6.14
C PRO A 63 -6.55 9.21 -5.66
N ILE A 64 -7.65 8.82 -6.30
CA ILE A 64 -8.41 7.61 -5.99
C ILE A 64 -8.49 6.75 -7.24
N PRO A 65 -8.14 5.44 -7.18
CA PRO A 65 -8.27 4.55 -8.30
C PRO A 65 -9.74 4.20 -8.57
N GLU A 66 -10.02 3.58 -9.71
CA GLU A 66 -11.35 3.01 -9.95
C GLU A 66 -11.71 2.01 -8.84
N LYS A 67 -12.93 2.11 -8.30
CA LYS A 67 -13.38 1.27 -7.17
C LYS A 67 -13.37 -0.22 -7.48
N GLU A 68 -13.51 -0.57 -8.73
CA GLU A 68 -13.49 -1.94 -9.21
C GLU A 68 -12.13 -2.63 -8.99
N VAL A 69 -11.05 -1.88 -8.83
CA VAL A 69 -9.72 -2.41 -8.48
C VAL A 69 -9.78 -3.24 -7.19
N PHE A 70 -10.53 -2.75 -6.19
CA PHE A 70 -10.70 -3.45 -4.91
C PHE A 70 -11.52 -4.75 -5.02
N LYS A 71 -12.22 -4.93 -6.15
CA LYS A 71 -13.08 -6.09 -6.41
C LYS A 71 -12.44 -7.13 -7.34
N MET A 72 -11.21 -6.94 -7.74
CA MET A 72 -10.51 -7.85 -8.67
C MET A 72 -10.17 -9.21 -8.06
N ASN A 73 -10.41 -9.41 -6.78
CA ASN A 73 -10.03 -10.64 -6.05
C ASN A 73 -8.54 -10.98 -6.18
N LEU A 74 -7.71 -9.96 -6.13
CA LEU A 74 -6.26 -10.06 -6.14
C LEU A 74 -5.69 -9.54 -4.81
N PRO A 75 -4.53 -10.03 -4.38
CA PRO A 75 -3.81 -9.42 -3.27
C PRO A 75 -3.48 -7.97 -3.56
N ILE A 76 -3.76 -7.08 -2.61
CA ILE A 76 -3.43 -5.65 -2.68
C ILE A 76 -2.57 -5.29 -1.49
N LEU A 77 -1.41 -4.71 -1.74
CA LEU A 77 -0.51 -4.15 -0.72
C LEU A 77 -0.53 -2.63 -0.80
N GLY A 78 -0.87 -1.97 0.29
CA GLY A 78 -0.81 -0.50 0.38
C GLY A 78 0.40 -0.01 1.16
N ILE A 79 1.08 1.01 0.66
CA ILE A 79 2.23 1.66 1.30
C ILE A 79 1.88 3.12 1.56
N CYS A 80 1.99 3.58 2.80
CA CYS A 80 1.69 4.95 3.21
C CYS A 80 0.29 5.40 2.72
N TYR A 81 0.21 6.35 1.81
CA TYR A 81 -1.06 6.79 1.22
C TYR A 81 -1.89 5.62 0.68
N GLY A 82 -1.27 4.66 -0.01
CA GLY A 82 -1.95 3.47 -0.51
C GLY A 82 -2.56 2.61 0.59
N HIS A 83 -1.90 2.48 1.74
CA HIS A 83 -2.43 1.83 2.94
C HIS A 83 -3.65 2.58 3.48
N GLN A 84 -3.58 3.90 3.55
CA GLN A 84 -4.68 4.75 4.01
C GLN A 84 -5.90 4.66 3.08
N LEU A 85 -5.68 4.58 1.76
CA LEU A 85 -6.74 4.34 0.78
C LEU A 85 -7.49 3.02 1.03
N ILE A 86 -6.77 1.95 1.33
CA ILE A 86 -7.34 0.64 1.65
C ILE A 86 -8.19 0.74 2.91
N VAL A 87 -7.64 1.33 3.97
CA VAL A 87 -8.37 1.53 5.24
C VAL A 87 -9.67 2.30 5.00
N ASN A 88 -9.60 3.41 4.28
CA ASN A 88 -10.76 4.25 4.00
C ASN A 88 -11.80 3.55 3.12
N ASN A 89 -11.35 2.83 2.10
CA ASN A 89 -12.25 2.13 1.18
C ASN A 89 -13.05 1.00 1.84
N PHE A 90 -12.47 0.30 2.80
CA PHE A 90 -13.11 -0.84 3.47
C PHE A 90 -13.84 -0.47 4.77
N GLY A 91 -14.06 0.81 5.03
CA GLY A 91 -14.88 1.29 6.14
C GLY A 91 -14.12 1.56 7.43
N GLY A 92 -12.79 1.57 7.39
CA GLY A 92 -11.98 2.09 8.48
C GLY A 92 -11.94 3.61 8.48
N LYS A 93 -11.12 4.16 9.35
CA LYS A 93 -10.96 5.61 9.49
C LYS A 93 -9.49 5.96 9.55
N VAL A 94 -9.12 6.99 8.81
CA VAL A 94 -7.79 7.60 8.81
C VAL A 94 -7.90 8.94 9.53
N LYS A 95 -6.93 9.27 10.35
CA LYS A 95 -6.83 10.58 10.99
C LYS A 95 -5.46 11.21 10.76
N GLN A 96 -5.43 12.53 10.89
CA GLN A 96 -4.16 13.23 10.99
C GLN A 96 -3.52 12.90 12.35
N ALA A 97 -2.30 12.43 12.32
CA ALA A 97 -1.55 11.99 13.50
C ALA A 97 -0.26 12.78 13.67
N ASN A 98 0.47 12.43 14.71
CA ASN A 98 1.85 12.88 14.86
C ASN A 98 2.67 12.38 13.67
N LYS A 99 3.29 13.30 12.98
CA LYS A 99 4.11 13.00 11.82
C LYS A 99 5.26 12.08 12.22
N GLU A 100 5.32 10.92 11.59
CA GLU A 100 6.43 9.98 11.76
C GLU A 100 7.32 10.05 10.51
N TYR A 101 8.51 10.60 10.68
CA TYR A 101 9.54 10.65 9.65
C TYR A 101 10.85 10.12 10.21
N GLY A 102 11.48 9.22 9.47
CA GLY A 102 12.74 8.62 9.86
C GLY A 102 12.60 7.23 10.44
N SER A 103 13.60 6.84 11.21
CA SER A 103 13.69 5.49 11.77
C SER A 103 12.73 5.28 12.93
N SER A 104 11.96 4.22 12.87
CA SER A 104 11.06 3.76 13.95
C SER A 104 11.25 2.26 14.17
N VAL A 105 10.91 1.80 15.37
CA VAL A 105 10.85 0.36 15.65
C VAL A 105 9.43 -0.12 15.38
N LEU A 106 9.31 -1.05 14.46
CA LEU A 106 8.07 -1.75 14.17
C LEU A 106 8.00 -3.01 15.01
N SER A 107 7.02 -3.08 15.90
CA SER A 107 6.72 -4.26 16.70
C SER A 107 5.79 -5.18 15.93
N ILE A 108 6.11 -6.46 15.85
CA ILE A 108 5.37 -7.45 15.07
C ILE A 108 4.39 -8.17 16.00
N ASP A 109 3.10 -8.03 15.74
CA ASP A 109 2.03 -8.66 16.52
C ASP A 109 1.66 -10.04 15.94
N ASN A 110 1.81 -10.20 14.62
CA ASN A 110 1.56 -11.45 13.91
C ASN A 110 2.63 -11.63 12.82
N ASP A 111 3.48 -12.63 12.99
CA ASP A 111 4.61 -12.94 12.10
C ASP A 111 4.26 -13.91 10.96
N LYS A 112 2.99 -14.08 10.68
CA LYS A 112 2.53 -14.92 9.56
C LYS A 112 2.45 -14.13 8.27
N ASP A 113 2.33 -14.83 7.17
CA ASP A 113 2.13 -14.26 5.83
C ASP A 113 3.15 -13.17 5.48
N LEU A 114 2.68 -11.92 5.37
CA LEU A 114 3.50 -10.78 4.92
C LEU A 114 4.74 -10.54 5.77
N LEU A 115 4.66 -10.76 7.07
CA LEU A 115 5.75 -10.50 8.03
C LEU A 115 6.50 -11.77 8.45
N SER A 116 6.27 -12.87 7.76
CA SER A 116 6.94 -14.14 8.03
C SER A 116 8.46 -14.00 7.97
N GLY A 117 9.13 -14.41 9.04
CA GLY A 117 10.60 -14.37 9.14
C GLY A 117 11.19 -13.02 9.53
N VAL A 118 10.36 -12.00 9.80
CA VAL A 118 10.84 -10.68 10.24
C VAL A 118 11.29 -10.69 11.69
N GLY A 119 10.73 -11.55 12.54
CA GLY A 119 11.01 -11.63 13.97
C GLY A 119 10.02 -10.81 14.81
N GLU A 120 10.38 -10.54 16.07
CA GLU A 120 9.50 -9.83 17.01
C GLU A 120 9.46 -8.32 16.77
N SER A 121 10.54 -7.76 16.24
CA SER A 121 10.60 -6.34 15.89
C SER A 121 11.63 -6.09 14.80
N VAL A 122 11.46 -5.01 14.09
CA VAL A 122 12.39 -4.58 13.05
C VAL A 122 12.44 -3.05 12.99
N ARG A 123 13.60 -2.52 12.68
CA ARG A 123 13.76 -1.10 12.40
C ARG A 123 13.22 -0.80 11.00
N ALA A 124 12.26 0.10 10.92
CA ALA A 124 11.65 0.53 9.67
C ALA A 124 11.80 2.03 9.49
N TRP A 125 11.64 2.49 8.26
CA TRP A 125 11.67 3.90 7.92
C TRP A 125 10.26 4.40 7.67
N MET A 126 9.81 5.37 8.45
CA MET A 126 8.50 5.97 8.35
C MET A 126 8.53 7.29 7.60
N SER A 127 7.48 7.56 6.84
CA SER A 127 7.31 8.81 6.09
C SER A 127 5.82 9.09 5.88
N HIS A 128 5.11 9.44 6.96
CA HIS A 128 3.68 9.74 6.90
C HIS A 128 3.24 10.74 7.95
N GLY A 129 2.16 11.48 7.66
CA GLY A 129 1.52 12.41 8.59
C GLY A 129 0.11 11.97 9.02
N ASP A 130 -0.41 10.93 8.44
CA ASP A 130 -1.73 10.36 8.73
C ASP A 130 -1.59 8.91 9.18
N GLU A 131 -2.51 8.43 10.01
CA GLU A 131 -2.52 7.05 10.49
C GLU A 131 -3.92 6.44 10.44
N ALA A 132 -4.00 5.11 10.43
CA ALA A 132 -5.26 4.39 10.58
C ALA A 132 -5.73 4.48 12.04
N GLU A 133 -6.85 5.16 12.27
CA GLU A 133 -7.48 5.28 13.60
C GLU A 133 -8.39 4.10 13.89
N ILE A 134 -9.17 3.69 12.90
CA ILE A 134 -10.10 2.56 12.99
C ILE A 134 -9.78 1.56 11.92
N VAL A 135 -9.47 0.34 12.34
CA VAL A 135 -9.21 -0.79 11.45
C VAL A 135 -10.53 -1.22 10.80
N PRO A 136 -10.57 -1.40 9.48
CA PRO A 136 -11.79 -1.87 8.81
C PRO A 136 -12.24 -3.23 9.32
N PRO A 137 -13.55 -3.57 9.19
CA PRO A 137 -14.02 -4.93 9.43
C PRO A 137 -13.22 -5.97 8.62
N ASP A 138 -13.01 -7.14 9.21
CA ASP A 138 -12.24 -8.26 8.62
C ASP A 138 -10.75 -8.01 8.37
N PHE A 139 -10.21 -6.91 8.91
CA PHE A 139 -8.78 -6.63 8.94
C PHE A 139 -8.21 -6.86 10.33
N GLU A 140 -6.97 -7.29 10.41
CA GLU A 140 -6.26 -7.41 11.68
C GLU A 140 -4.99 -6.54 11.69
N ILE A 141 -4.61 -6.09 12.88
CA ILE A 141 -3.34 -5.42 13.10
C ILE A 141 -2.27 -6.50 13.23
N ILE A 142 -1.28 -6.46 12.35
CA ILE A 142 -0.17 -7.42 12.33
C ILE A 142 1.14 -6.81 12.83
N ALA A 143 1.22 -5.49 12.89
CA ALA A 143 2.37 -4.76 13.42
C ALA A 143 1.98 -3.33 13.80
N HIS A 144 2.77 -2.71 14.65
CA HIS A 144 2.58 -1.31 15.06
C HIS A 144 3.92 -0.64 15.42
N THR A 145 3.92 0.70 15.42
CA THR A 145 5.04 1.54 15.88
C THR A 145 4.85 2.00 17.31
#